data_b503d72c09e648b9e19340c4c04b1377
#
_entry.id   b503d72c09e648b9e19340c4c04b1377
#
_cell.length_a   1.000
_cell.length_b   1.000
_cell.length_c   1.000
_cell.angle_alpha   90.00
_cell.angle_beta   90.00
_cell.angle_gamma   90.00
#
_symmetry.space_group_name_H-M   'P 1'
#
loop_
_entity.id
_entity.type
_entity.pdbx_description
1 polymer ?
#
loop_
_entity_poly.entity_id
_entity_poly.type
_entity_poly.pdbx_seq_one_letter_code
_entity_poly.pdbx_strand_id
1 'polypeptide(L)'
;TLRRSSAASDVYKRQGYTQPNYSVSAIVNVKSNGWSDSYYKAGDINGDAESTDQYTAIGLRGWWRPESTGSGIPSVSVGYDTTDYDAPNGQSSADAWFVGLNWQDIFNADDRIGAAFGQPTTNESSEVSPFAYELYYSFKPNDSVTMTPAIFAGSDRNGVAGGDVFGAVFETTFKF
;
A
#
# COMPACT_ATOMS: atom_id res chain seq x y z
N THR A 1 29.05 22.43 -25.91
CA THR A 1 28.02 22.29 -24.86
C THR A 1 28.10 20.88 -24.30
N LEU A 2 28.81 20.70 -23.17
CA LEU A 2 28.87 19.45 -22.43
C LEU A 2 27.47 19.23 -21.81
N ARG A 3 26.69 18.26 -22.33
CA ARG A 3 25.57 17.72 -21.63
C ARG A 3 26.11 16.95 -20.43
N ARG A 4 25.95 17.48 -19.23
CA ARG A 4 26.08 16.69 -18.03
C ARG A 4 24.88 15.71 -18.04
N SER A 5 25.13 14.45 -18.31
CA SER A 5 24.16 13.41 -17.94
C SER A 5 24.23 13.28 -16.42
N SER A 6 23.37 13.99 -15.70
CA SER A 6 23.14 13.69 -14.31
C SER A 6 22.43 12.33 -14.27
N ALA A 7 23.08 11.32 -13.71
CA ALA A 7 22.41 10.04 -13.51
C ALA A 7 21.26 10.22 -12.52
N ALA A 8 20.09 9.66 -12.83
CA ALA A 8 18.98 9.56 -11.87
C ALA A 8 19.48 8.85 -10.61
N SER A 9 19.14 9.38 -9.45
CA SER A 9 19.53 8.79 -8.16
C SER A 9 18.32 8.57 -7.26
N ASP A 10 18.36 7.46 -6.55
CA ASP A 10 17.38 7.06 -5.55
C ASP A 10 18.13 6.75 -4.25
N VAL A 11 17.93 7.56 -3.23
CA VAL A 11 18.54 7.40 -1.91
C VAL A 11 17.46 7.25 -0.86
N TYR A 12 17.52 6.17 -0.09
CA TYR A 12 16.57 5.96 0.99
C TYR A 12 17.25 5.65 2.32
N LYS A 13 16.58 6.03 3.41
CA LYS A 13 16.91 5.65 4.77
C LYS A 13 15.68 5.08 5.47
N ARG A 14 15.80 3.87 5.99
CA ARG A 14 14.76 3.23 6.79
C ARG A 14 15.24 3.05 8.22
N GLN A 15 14.35 3.36 9.18
CA GLN A 15 14.54 3.06 10.59
C GLN A 15 13.30 2.33 11.11
N GLY A 16 13.50 1.40 12.05
CA GLY A 16 12.40 0.67 12.65
C GLY A 16 12.75 0.22 14.06
N TYR A 17 11.74 0.14 14.88
CA TYR A 17 11.79 -0.43 16.23
C TYR A 17 10.79 -1.58 16.29
N THR A 18 11.27 -2.76 16.69
CA THR A 18 10.46 -3.98 16.71
C THR A 18 10.55 -4.66 18.06
N GLN A 19 9.40 -5.03 18.58
CA GLN A 19 9.20 -5.86 19.76
C GLN A 19 8.44 -7.15 19.35
N PRO A 20 8.34 -8.16 20.22
CA PRO A 20 7.68 -9.42 19.87
C PRO A 20 6.25 -9.26 19.35
N ASN A 21 5.51 -8.28 19.82
CA ASN A 21 4.09 -8.08 19.50
C ASN A 21 3.74 -6.74 18.86
N TYR A 22 4.73 -5.88 18.55
CA TYR A 22 4.50 -4.67 17.75
C TYR A 22 5.77 -4.19 17.04
N SER A 23 5.60 -3.39 16.01
CA SER A 23 6.68 -2.70 15.35
C SER A 23 6.20 -1.35 14.81
N VAL A 24 7.11 -0.39 14.79
CA VAL A 24 6.94 0.88 14.09
C VAL A 24 8.17 1.13 13.23
N SER A 25 7.97 1.67 12.03
CA SER A 25 9.08 2.02 11.14
C SER A 25 8.74 3.23 10.28
N ALA A 26 9.79 3.96 9.91
CA ALA A 26 9.73 5.05 8.97
C ALA A 26 10.77 4.85 7.88
N ILE A 27 10.44 5.25 6.67
CA ILE A 27 11.34 5.32 5.53
C ILE A 27 11.26 6.71 4.91
N VAL A 28 12.40 7.28 4.59
CA VAL A 28 12.50 8.50 3.79
C VAL A 28 13.26 8.13 2.52
N ASN A 29 12.70 8.50 1.39
CA ASN A 29 13.28 8.26 0.08
C ASN A 29 13.39 9.61 -0.66
N VAL A 30 14.56 9.92 -1.15
CA VAL A 30 14.82 11.12 -1.98
C VAL A 30 15.27 10.66 -3.35
N LYS A 31 14.51 11.04 -4.36
CA LYS A 31 14.81 10.76 -5.76
C LYS A 31 15.08 12.06 -6.50
N SER A 32 16.06 12.05 -7.38
CA SER A 32 16.52 13.25 -8.06
C SER A 32 16.98 12.98 -9.49
N ASN A 33 17.23 14.04 -10.25
CA ASN A 33 17.74 14.03 -11.62
C ASN A 33 16.77 13.38 -12.63
N GLY A 34 15.49 13.74 -12.58
CA GLY A 34 14.49 13.28 -13.53
C GLY A 34 14.13 11.81 -13.36
N TRP A 35 14.24 11.28 -12.14
CA TRP A 35 13.73 9.96 -11.85
C TRP A 35 12.22 9.90 -12.13
N SER A 36 11.77 8.94 -12.93
CA SER A 36 10.37 8.65 -13.13
C SER A 36 10.02 7.34 -12.44
N ASP A 37 9.01 7.37 -11.59
CA ASP A 37 8.51 6.18 -10.91
C ASP A 37 7.08 5.89 -11.38
N SER A 38 6.85 4.69 -11.89
CA SER A 38 5.52 4.28 -12.35
C SER A 38 4.48 4.15 -11.23
N TYR A 39 4.93 4.01 -10.01
CA TYR A 39 4.07 3.89 -8.84
C TYR A 39 3.68 5.25 -8.24
N TYR A 40 4.64 6.19 -8.19
CA TYR A 40 4.43 7.56 -7.75
C TYR A 40 4.65 8.50 -8.93
N LYS A 41 3.84 8.39 -9.95
CA LYS A 41 3.87 9.38 -11.01
C LYS A 41 3.42 10.71 -10.43
N ALA A 42 4.39 11.59 -10.23
CA ALA A 42 4.14 13.00 -10.10
C ALA A 42 3.63 13.44 -11.46
N GLY A 43 2.36 13.48 -11.66
CA GLY A 43 1.80 13.85 -12.92
C GLY A 43 0.38 13.37 -13.06
N ASP A 44 -0.25 13.90 -14.03
CA ASP A 44 -1.62 13.71 -14.40
C ASP A 44 -2.09 12.25 -14.23
N ILE A 45 -3.24 12.09 -13.65
CA ILE A 45 -4.05 10.86 -13.63
C ILE A 45 -4.17 10.24 -15.04
N ASN A 46 -4.00 11.03 -16.09
CA ASN A 46 -4.06 10.65 -17.49
C ASN A 46 -2.75 10.06 -18.05
N GLY A 47 -1.71 9.92 -17.24
CA GLY A 47 -0.53 9.14 -17.61
C GLY A 47 0.66 9.90 -18.16
N ASP A 48 0.61 11.22 -18.27
CA ASP A 48 1.74 12.06 -18.63
C ASP A 48 2.63 12.26 -17.38
N ALA A 49 3.58 11.34 -17.20
CA ALA A 49 4.59 11.48 -16.17
C ALA A 49 5.49 12.67 -16.51
N GLU A 50 5.20 13.82 -15.93
CA GLU A 50 6.14 14.91 -15.96
C GLU A 50 7.34 14.56 -15.08
N SER A 51 8.54 14.75 -15.61
CA SER A 51 9.77 14.54 -14.85
C SER A 51 9.91 15.69 -13.86
N THR A 52 9.92 15.36 -12.58
CA THR A 52 10.32 16.30 -11.54
C THR A 52 11.82 16.25 -11.35
N ASP A 53 12.43 17.37 -11.01
CA ASP A 53 13.86 17.40 -10.73
C ASP A 53 14.19 16.60 -9.45
N GLN A 54 13.33 16.68 -8.46
CA GLN A 54 13.48 15.95 -7.20
C GLN A 54 12.11 15.71 -6.55
N TYR A 55 11.97 14.57 -5.85
CA TYR A 55 10.89 14.39 -4.91
C TYR A 55 11.32 13.60 -3.66
N THR A 56 10.61 13.84 -2.57
CA THR A 56 10.83 13.18 -1.29
C THR A 56 9.57 12.40 -0.91
N ALA A 57 9.74 11.10 -0.67
CA ALA A 57 8.67 10.24 -0.17
C ALA A 57 8.95 9.84 1.28
N ILE A 58 7.92 9.88 2.12
CA ILE A 58 7.96 9.43 3.51
C ILE A 58 6.92 8.33 3.67
N GLY A 59 7.36 7.17 4.16
CA GLY A 59 6.47 6.06 4.50
C GLY A 59 6.54 5.74 5.98
N LEU A 60 5.38 5.62 6.60
CA LEU A 60 5.23 5.21 7.99
C LEU A 60 4.47 3.87 8.04
N ARG A 61 4.97 2.93 8.86
CA ARG A 61 4.35 1.62 9.02
C ARG A 61 4.32 1.25 10.50
N GLY A 62 3.22 0.68 10.92
CA GLY A 62 3.08 0.11 12.25
C GLY A 62 2.28 -1.18 12.19
N TRP A 63 2.60 -2.12 13.09
CA TRP A 63 1.74 -3.26 13.33
C TRP A 63 1.78 -3.64 14.81
N TRP A 64 0.68 -4.22 15.23
CA TRP A 64 0.51 -4.83 16.54
C TRP A 64 -0.20 -6.17 16.39
N ARG A 65 0.16 -7.15 17.22
CA ARG A 65 -0.53 -8.44 17.31
C ARG A 65 -0.78 -8.83 18.75
N PRO A 66 -1.88 -9.52 19.05
CA PRO A 66 -2.13 -10.08 20.38
C PRO A 66 -1.08 -11.14 20.73
N GLU A 67 -0.90 -11.42 22.01
CA GLU A 67 0.03 -12.44 22.49
C GLU A 67 -0.43 -13.87 22.16
N SER A 68 -1.75 -14.06 21.99
CA SER A 68 -2.35 -15.36 21.64
C SER A 68 -3.31 -15.23 20.46
N THR A 69 -3.37 -16.27 19.64
CA THR A 69 -4.38 -16.44 18.57
C THR A 69 -5.68 -17.05 19.11
N GLY A 70 -6.75 -17.09 18.31
CA GLY A 70 -8.03 -17.64 18.70
C GLY A 70 -8.83 -16.80 19.71
N SER A 71 -8.31 -15.65 20.11
CA SER A 71 -8.95 -14.78 21.12
C SER A 71 -10.06 -13.88 20.56
N GLY A 72 -10.29 -13.88 19.25
CA GLY A 72 -11.17 -12.93 18.57
C GLY A 72 -10.61 -11.52 18.45
N ILE A 73 -9.42 -11.25 18.97
CA ILE A 73 -8.72 -9.96 18.86
C ILE A 73 -7.83 -10.00 17.62
N PRO A 74 -8.01 -9.08 16.64
CA PRO A 74 -7.18 -9.07 15.44
C PRO A 74 -5.79 -8.53 15.71
N SER A 75 -4.81 -8.95 14.93
CA SER A 75 -3.63 -8.13 14.70
C SER A 75 -4.00 -6.95 13.80
N VAL A 76 -3.35 -5.82 14.04
CA VAL A 76 -3.60 -4.56 13.33
C VAL A 76 -2.34 -4.14 12.60
N SER A 77 -2.46 -3.72 11.34
CA SER A 77 -1.39 -3.08 10.59
C SER A 77 -1.89 -1.76 10.03
N VAL A 78 -1.02 -0.75 10.05
CA VAL A 78 -1.34 0.57 9.52
C VAL A 78 -0.18 1.08 8.68
N GLY A 79 -0.50 1.85 7.67
CA GLY A 79 0.49 2.52 6.84
C GLY A 79 -0.01 3.87 6.37
N TYR A 80 0.95 4.78 6.25
CA TYR A 80 0.76 6.09 5.65
C TYR A 80 1.97 6.40 4.77
N ASP A 81 1.73 6.86 3.56
CA ASP A 81 2.74 7.34 2.64
C ASP A 81 2.39 8.75 2.21
N THR A 82 3.39 9.60 2.17
CA THR A 82 3.26 10.92 1.57
C THR A 82 4.47 11.20 0.69
N THR A 83 4.25 11.90 -0.40
CA THR A 83 5.30 12.32 -1.33
C THR A 83 5.17 13.80 -1.57
N ASP A 84 6.29 14.51 -1.41
CA ASP A 84 6.43 15.92 -1.71
C ASP A 84 7.27 16.03 -2.98
N TYR A 85 6.75 16.71 -4.00
CA TYR A 85 7.38 16.89 -5.30
C TYR A 85 7.03 18.25 -5.91
N ASP A 86 7.91 18.73 -6.78
CA ASP A 86 7.76 20.01 -7.47
C ASP A 86 7.48 19.72 -8.95
N ALA A 87 6.19 19.64 -9.30
CA ALA A 87 5.77 19.38 -10.67
C ALA A 87 5.48 20.67 -11.42
N PRO A 88 5.80 20.75 -12.72
CA PRO A 88 5.56 21.93 -13.54
C PRO A 88 4.09 22.37 -13.62
N ASN A 89 3.15 21.45 -13.42
CA ASN A 89 1.71 21.73 -13.39
C ASN A 89 1.19 22.27 -12.06
N GLY A 90 2.07 22.50 -11.07
CA GLY A 90 1.73 23.03 -9.76
C GLY A 90 1.24 21.99 -8.74
N GLN A 91 1.29 20.71 -9.07
CA GLN A 91 1.06 19.65 -8.10
C GLN A 91 2.26 19.54 -7.18
N SER A 92 2.04 19.34 -5.89
CA SER A 92 3.11 19.33 -4.88
C SER A 92 3.10 18.11 -3.98
N SER A 93 2.04 17.36 -3.90
CA SER A 93 1.96 16.21 -2.99
C SER A 93 1.09 15.07 -3.49
N ALA A 94 1.37 13.88 -2.99
CA ALA A 94 0.49 12.74 -3.09
C ALA A 94 0.55 11.95 -1.79
N ASP A 95 -0.57 11.36 -1.39
CA ASP A 95 -0.65 10.55 -0.19
C ASP A 95 -1.48 9.28 -0.37
N ALA A 96 -1.24 8.33 0.53
CA ALA A 96 -1.97 7.08 0.64
C ALA A 96 -1.96 6.59 2.08
N TRP A 97 -2.98 5.84 2.48
CA TRP A 97 -2.99 5.19 3.79
C TRP A 97 -3.78 3.88 3.75
N PHE A 98 -3.49 2.99 4.68
CA PHE A 98 -4.26 1.77 4.87
C PHE A 98 -4.34 1.33 6.33
N VAL A 99 -5.39 0.56 6.63
CA VAL A 99 -5.56 -0.21 7.85
C VAL A 99 -5.85 -1.65 7.46
N GLY A 100 -5.12 -2.59 8.06
CA GLY A 100 -5.33 -4.02 7.91
C GLY A 100 -5.62 -4.67 9.26
N LEU A 101 -6.59 -5.56 9.28
CA LEU A 101 -6.99 -6.38 10.42
C LEU A 101 -6.83 -7.85 10.04
N ASN A 102 -6.25 -8.65 10.92
CA ASN A 102 -6.08 -10.07 10.68
C ASN A 102 -6.37 -10.88 11.95
N TRP A 103 -7.32 -11.77 11.87
CA TRP A 103 -7.67 -12.74 12.90
C TRP A 103 -7.07 -14.09 12.54
N GLN A 104 -6.57 -14.81 13.53
CA GLN A 104 -6.01 -16.15 13.37
C GLN A 104 -6.73 -17.12 14.30
N ASP A 105 -6.87 -18.38 13.84
CA ASP A 105 -7.41 -19.49 14.61
C ASP A 105 -8.84 -19.25 15.12
N ILE A 106 -9.71 -18.64 14.29
CA ILE A 106 -11.06 -18.28 14.68
C ILE A 106 -12.04 -19.45 14.57
N PHE A 107 -12.02 -20.16 13.46
CA PHE A 107 -12.92 -21.30 13.22
C PHE A 107 -12.16 -22.62 13.25
N ASN A 108 -10.94 -22.65 12.74
CA ASN A 108 -10.07 -23.81 12.71
C ASN A 108 -8.64 -23.39 13.01
N ALA A 109 -7.83 -24.35 13.45
CA ALA A 109 -6.40 -24.14 13.59
C ALA A 109 -5.78 -23.70 12.24
N ASP A 110 -4.89 -22.72 12.30
CA ASP A 110 -4.19 -22.15 11.15
C ASP A 110 -5.07 -21.39 10.13
N ASP A 111 -6.36 -21.17 10.39
CA ASP A 111 -7.16 -20.31 9.55
C ASP A 111 -6.87 -18.82 9.78
N ARG A 112 -7.25 -18.00 8.81
CA ARG A 112 -7.08 -16.55 8.87
C ARG A 112 -8.25 -15.84 8.21
N ILE A 113 -8.77 -14.83 8.90
CA ILE A 113 -9.65 -13.84 8.31
C ILE A 113 -8.87 -12.54 8.21
N GLY A 114 -8.85 -11.93 7.05
CA GLY A 114 -8.24 -10.60 6.88
C GLY A 114 -9.24 -9.62 6.31
N ALA A 115 -9.23 -8.41 6.84
CA ALA A 115 -9.92 -7.26 6.30
C ALA A 115 -8.92 -6.11 6.15
N ALA A 116 -8.94 -5.44 5.02
CA ALA A 116 -8.12 -4.26 4.78
C ALA A 116 -8.96 -3.17 4.12
N PHE A 117 -8.65 -1.93 4.45
CA PHE A 117 -9.25 -0.77 3.81
C PHE A 117 -8.30 0.42 3.86
N GLY A 118 -8.49 1.34 2.93
CA GLY A 118 -7.64 2.52 2.86
C GLY A 118 -7.89 3.35 1.63
N GLN A 119 -7.13 4.42 1.56
CA GLN A 119 -7.09 5.31 0.42
C GLN A 119 -5.85 4.96 -0.43
N PRO A 120 -6.04 4.48 -1.68
CA PRO A 120 -4.96 4.41 -2.65
C PRO A 120 -4.35 5.78 -2.91
N THR A 121 -3.18 5.80 -3.52
CA THR A 121 -2.47 7.06 -3.82
C THR A 121 -3.37 8.04 -4.56
N THR A 122 -3.47 9.24 -4.01
CA THR A 122 -4.20 10.38 -4.55
C THR A 122 -3.33 11.63 -4.49
N ASN A 123 -3.58 12.60 -5.33
CA ASN A 123 -2.88 13.89 -5.39
C ASN A 123 -3.89 15.05 -5.54
N GLU A 124 -3.40 16.27 -5.63
CA GLU A 124 -4.26 17.47 -5.75
C GLU A 124 -5.09 17.55 -7.05
N SER A 125 -4.73 16.75 -8.08
CA SER A 125 -5.52 16.66 -9.32
C SER A 125 -6.68 15.68 -9.21
N SER A 126 -6.77 14.91 -8.13
CA SER A 126 -7.86 13.97 -7.93
C SER A 126 -9.16 14.73 -7.66
N GLU A 127 -10.20 14.48 -8.44
CA GLU A 127 -11.53 15.08 -8.24
C GLU A 127 -12.18 14.62 -6.95
N VAL A 128 -11.89 13.38 -6.56
CA VAL A 128 -12.40 12.71 -5.36
C VAL A 128 -11.33 11.80 -4.78
N SER A 129 -11.42 11.51 -3.48
CA SER A 129 -10.50 10.58 -2.84
C SER A 129 -10.94 9.14 -3.10
N PRO A 130 -10.09 8.31 -3.75
CA PRO A 130 -10.39 6.90 -3.95
C PRO A 130 -10.39 6.15 -2.63
N PHE A 131 -11.20 5.10 -2.54
CA PHE A 131 -11.23 4.21 -1.39
C PHE A 131 -11.23 2.76 -1.84
N ALA A 132 -10.50 1.89 -1.14
CA ALA A 132 -10.43 0.47 -1.45
C ALA A 132 -10.57 -0.37 -0.18
N TYR A 133 -11.16 -1.56 -0.34
CA TYR A 133 -11.27 -2.53 0.73
C TYR A 133 -11.21 -3.96 0.19
N GLU A 134 -10.75 -4.86 1.06
CA GLU A 134 -10.62 -6.29 0.79
C GLU A 134 -11.05 -7.08 2.04
N LEU A 135 -11.67 -8.22 1.80
CA LEU A 135 -11.97 -9.23 2.80
C LEU A 135 -11.55 -10.60 2.26
N TYR A 136 -10.81 -11.36 3.04
CA TYR A 136 -10.46 -12.73 2.69
C TYR A 136 -10.61 -13.70 3.85
N TYR A 137 -10.76 -14.98 3.52
CA TYR A 137 -10.70 -16.09 4.46
C TYR A 137 -9.74 -17.15 3.92
N SER A 138 -8.64 -17.40 4.63
CA SER A 138 -7.66 -18.41 4.28
C SER A 138 -7.76 -19.59 5.22
N PHE A 139 -7.89 -20.79 4.69
CA PHE A 139 -8.01 -22.02 5.47
C PHE A 139 -7.27 -23.18 4.80
N LYS A 140 -6.96 -24.21 5.60
CA LYS A 140 -6.25 -25.41 5.16
C LYS A 140 -7.21 -26.61 5.23
N PRO A 141 -7.73 -27.11 4.09
CA PRO A 141 -8.46 -28.36 4.05
C PRO A 141 -7.61 -29.57 4.47
N ASN A 142 -6.30 -29.50 4.25
CA ASN A 142 -5.28 -30.47 4.67
C ASN A 142 -3.88 -29.81 4.68
N ASP A 143 -2.87 -30.57 5.12
CA ASP A 143 -1.49 -30.06 5.28
C ASP A 143 -0.81 -29.59 3.98
N SER A 144 -1.32 -30.05 2.84
CA SER A 144 -0.74 -29.78 1.51
C SER A 144 -1.50 -28.72 0.72
N VAL A 145 -2.66 -28.28 1.18
CA VAL A 145 -3.53 -27.37 0.43
C VAL A 145 -3.97 -26.20 1.31
N THR A 146 -3.79 -25.00 0.81
CA THR A 146 -4.39 -23.78 1.37
C THR A 146 -5.32 -23.15 0.36
N MET A 147 -6.50 -22.78 0.78
CA MET A 147 -7.53 -22.09 -0.04
C MET A 147 -7.83 -20.72 0.53
N THR A 148 -7.88 -19.71 -0.33
CA THR A 148 -8.12 -18.32 0.07
C THR A 148 -9.10 -17.65 -0.87
N PRO A 149 -10.41 -17.76 -0.65
CA PRO A 149 -11.38 -16.87 -1.25
C PRO A 149 -11.19 -15.44 -0.74
N ALA A 150 -11.28 -14.48 -1.64
CA ALA A 150 -11.22 -13.05 -1.33
C ALA A 150 -12.21 -12.26 -2.20
N ILE A 151 -12.75 -11.20 -1.63
CA ILE A 151 -13.52 -10.19 -2.35
C ILE A 151 -12.85 -8.83 -2.12
N PHE A 152 -12.87 -8.00 -3.14
CA PHE A 152 -12.34 -6.65 -3.06
C PHE A 152 -13.23 -5.68 -3.81
N ALA A 153 -13.24 -4.45 -3.37
CA ALA A 153 -13.90 -3.37 -4.07
C ALA A 153 -13.18 -2.03 -3.84
N GLY A 154 -13.49 -1.09 -4.69
CA GLY A 154 -12.99 0.27 -4.57
C GLY A 154 -13.93 1.24 -5.22
N SER A 155 -14.00 2.44 -4.68
CA SER A 155 -14.70 3.57 -5.25
C SER A 155 -13.73 4.58 -5.85
N ASP A 156 -14.20 5.31 -6.84
CA ASP A 156 -13.50 6.46 -7.41
C ASP A 156 -12.06 6.17 -7.84
N ARG A 157 -11.87 5.02 -8.49
CA ARG A 157 -10.55 4.56 -8.93
C ARG A 157 -9.81 5.65 -9.71
N ASN A 158 -8.53 5.83 -9.40
CA ASN A 158 -7.64 6.85 -9.95
C ASN A 158 -8.10 8.30 -9.66
N GLY A 159 -8.89 8.53 -8.60
CA GLY A 159 -9.38 9.85 -8.24
C GLY A 159 -10.43 10.42 -9.19
N VAL A 160 -11.12 9.56 -9.94
CA VAL A 160 -12.20 9.94 -10.88
C VAL A 160 -13.54 9.49 -10.30
N ALA A 161 -14.50 10.39 -10.20
CA ALA A 161 -15.81 10.10 -9.64
C ALA A 161 -16.54 9.00 -10.44
N GLY A 162 -17.10 8.01 -9.72
CA GLY A 162 -17.86 6.89 -10.29
C GLY A 162 -17.01 5.79 -10.93
N GLY A 163 -15.70 5.80 -10.71
CA GLY A 163 -14.78 4.75 -11.16
C GLY A 163 -14.80 3.51 -10.26
N ASP A 164 -15.99 2.99 -9.91
CA ASP A 164 -16.15 1.89 -8.96
C ASP A 164 -15.72 0.55 -9.56
N VAL A 165 -15.11 -0.27 -8.74
CA VAL A 165 -14.70 -1.63 -9.10
C VAL A 165 -15.10 -2.62 -8.01
N PHE A 166 -15.45 -3.83 -8.42
CA PHE A 166 -15.69 -4.97 -7.53
C PHE A 166 -15.10 -6.22 -8.17
N GLY A 167 -14.51 -7.08 -7.36
CA GLY A 167 -13.97 -8.35 -7.84
C GLY A 167 -13.92 -9.40 -6.74
N ALA A 168 -13.71 -10.64 -7.18
CA ALA A 168 -13.46 -11.77 -6.31
C ALA A 168 -12.30 -12.59 -6.87
N VAL A 169 -11.51 -13.15 -5.96
CA VAL A 169 -10.39 -14.04 -6.27
C VAL A 169 -10.55 -15.31 -5.44
N PHE A 170 -10.21 -16.43 -6.03
CA PHE A 170 -10.07 -17.70 -5.32
C PHE A 170 -8.66 -18.25 -5.58
N GLU A 171 -7.81 -18.18 -4.57
CA GLU A 171 -6.46 -18.69 -4.63
C GLU A 171 -6.39 -20.10 -4.01
N THR A 172 -5.63 -21.01 -4.66
CA THR A 172 -5.31 -22.32 -4.10
C THR A 172 -3.81 -22.52 -4.18
N THR A 173 -3.18 -22.75 -3.04
CA THR A 173 -1.75 -23.04 -2.91
C THR A 173 -1.55 -24.52 -2.58
N PHE A 174 -0.70 -25.20 -3.35
CA PHE A 174 -0.29 -26.58 -3.12
C PHE A 174 1.14 -26.62 -2.59
N LYS A 175 1.37 -27.43 -1.57
CA LYS A 175 2.69 -27.70 -1.00
C LYS A 175 3.05 -29.15 -1.29
N PHE A 176 4.13 -29.37 -2.02
CA PHE A 176 4.68 -30.69 -2.38
C PHE A 176 5.88 -31.03 -1.50
#